data_a1794ff5c8e8f7a64c5b6f717d08d00c
#
_entry.id   a1794ff5c8e8f7a64c5b6f717d08d00c
#
_cell.length_a   1.000
_cell.length_b   1.000
_cell.length_c   1.000
_cell.angle_alpha   90.00
_cell.angle_beta   90.00
_cell.angle_gamma   90.00
#
_symmetry.space_group_name_H-M   'P 1'
#
loop_
_entity.id
_entity.type
_entity.pdbx_description
1 polymer ?
#
loop_
_entity_poly.entity_id
_entity_poly.type
_entity_poly.pdbx_seq_one_letter_code
_entity_poly.pdbx_strand_id
1 'polypeptide(L)'
;MSIQRRELLAAIGVGAVTGVAGCSQSGESTEQPDEESTEQPDEERTEQVGVAGETLTLTTTTSTYDTGLLDKIHIAFEEMYGVSVDAIAQGTGAALKTARNGDSDVVMVHARDLEDEFLRNGYGINRRDLMFNDFVIVGPESDPAGIEGMSSATDALTAIADAEAAFVSRGDNSGTHNKEQNLWSAAGTEPGGDWYQETGTGMGEALNIANQQGAYTLSDRGTFLSQRSELNLVILVQ
;
A
#
# COMPACT_ATOMS: atom_id res chain seq x y z
N MET A 1 -15.79 -25.28 -9.77
CA MET A 1 -15.49 -24.69 -8.46
C MET A 1 -15.03 -23.21 -8.52
N SER A 2 -14.96 -22.57 -9.67
CA SER A 2 -14.48 -21.18 -9.80
C SER A 2 -15.56 -20.08 -9.74
N ILE A 3 -16.84 -20.45 -9.65
CA ILE A 3 -17.96 -19.48 -9.72
C ILE A 3 -18.20 -18.79 -8.37
N GLN A 4 -18.02 -19.50 -7.25
CA GLN A 4 -18.28 -18.98 -5.91
C GLN A 4 -17.30 -17.90 -5.45
N ARG A 5 -16.02 -17.98 -5.84
CA ARG A 5 -15.01 -16.97 -5.46
C ARG A 5 -15.22 -15.61 -6.12
N ARG A 6 -15.81 -15.59 -7.33
CA ARG A 6 -16.14 -14.34 -8.03
C ARG A 6 -17.34 -13.61 -7.41
N GLU A 7 -18.26 -14.35 -6.79
CA GLU A 7 -19.43 -13.78 -6.13
C GLU A 7 -19.09 -13.08 -4.81
N LEU A 8 -18.05 -13.54 -4.08
CA LEU A 8 -17.57 -12.90 -2.86
C LEU A 8 -17.12 -11.44 -3.12
N LEU A 9 -16.32 -11.23 -4.16
CA LEU A 9 -15.80 -9.90 -4.48
C LEU A 9 -16.89 -8.95 -5.01
N ALA A 10 -17.98 -9.48 -5.54
CA ALA A 10 -19.14 -8.70 -5.95
C ALA A 10 -20.05 -8.32 -4.77
N ALA A 11 -20.15 -9.17 -3.74
CA ALA A 11 -21.00 -8.93 -2.58
C ALA A 11 -20.47 -7.84 -1.63
N ILE A 12 -19.15 -7.69 -1.53
CA ILE A 12 -18.50 -6.66 -0.69
C ILE A 12 -18.68 -5.24 -1.27
N GLY A 13 -19.14 -5.12 -2.52
CA GLY A 13 -19.31 -3.82 -3.22
C GLY A 13 -20.72 -3.20 -3.16
N VAL A 14 -21.72 -3.83 -2.54
CA VAL A 14 -23.12 -3.35 -2.59
C VAL A 14 -23.68 -3.16 -1.18
N GLY A 15 -23.29 -2.08 -0.53
CA GLY A 15 -24.05 -1.44 0.53
C GLY A 15 -25.06 -0.48 -0.09
N ALA A 16 -26.17 -0.95 -0.61
CA ALA A 16 -27.18 -0.10 -1.23
C ALA A 16 -28.28 0.26 -0.25
N VAL A 17 -28.48 1.55 -0.08
CA VAL A 17 -29.62 2.21 0.54
C VAL A 17 -30.91 1.85 -0.21
N THR A 18 -31.84 1.18 0.42
CA THR A 18 -33.23 1.12 -0.05
C THR A 18 -34.14 1.81 0.96
N GLY A 19 -34.57 2.99 0.60
CA GLY A 19 -35.68 3.68 1.26
C GLY A 19 -37.01 3.01 0.91
N VAL A 20 -37.81 2.75 1.93
CA VAL A 20 -39.19 2.27 1.75
C VAL A 20 -40.14 3.39 2.15
N ALA A 21 -40.91 3.85 1.19
CA ALA A 21 -42.10 4.68 1.43
C ALA A 21 -43.29 3.78 1.77
N GLY A 22 -43.86 3.96 2.93
CA GLY A 22 -45.09 3.27 3.32
C GLY A 22 -46.24 4.24 3.55
N CYS A 23 -47.40 3.92 3.02
CA CYS A 23 -48.63 4.66 3.14
C CYS A 23 -49.41 4.32 4.41
N SER A 24 -50.06 5.36 4.89
CA SER A 24 -51.00 5.51 5.98
C SER A 24 -52.21 4.57 6.02
N GLN A 25 -52.67 4.21 7.23
CA GLN A 25 -54.11 4.35 7.57
C GLN A 25 -54.34 4.45 9.08
N SER A 26 -55.30 5.30 9.42
CA SER A 26 -55.79 5.78 10.70
C SER A 26 -56.52 4.75 11.55
N GLY A 27 -56.42 4.88 12.87
CA GLY A 27 -57.32 4.23 13.85
C GLY A 27 -56.98 4.65 15.28
N GLU A 28 -57.95 5.19 15.97
CA GLU A 28 -57.99 6.03 17.19
C GLU A 28 -57.77 5.27 18.51
N SER A 29 -57.08 5.95 19.43
CA SER A 29 -57.18 6.02 20.91
C SER A 29 -56.95 4.76 21.78
N THR A 30 -55.97 4.86 22.70
CA THR A 30 -56.18 5.10 24.16
C THR A 30 -54.84 5.17 24.86
N GLU A 31 -54.73 6.17 25.78
CA GLU A 31 -53.61 6.48 26.66
C GLU A 31 -53.39 5.39 27.73
N GLN A 32 -52.13 5.08 28.07
CA GLN A 32 -51.49 5.27 29.38
C GLN A 32 -50.09 4.60 29.43
N PRO A 33 -49.23 4.90 30.44
CA PRO A 33 -47.90 5.39 30.19
C PRO A 33 -46.76 4.43 30.66
N ASP A 34 -45.53 4.82 30.24
CA ASP A 34 -44.24 4.57 30.89
C ASP A 34 -43.78 3.13 31.19
N GLU A 35 -42.97 2.57 30.29
CA GLU A 35 -41.77 1.86 30.68
C GLU A 35 -40.64 2.25 29.71
N GLU A 36 -39.60 2.86 30.28
CA GLU A 36 -38.34 3.25 29.69
C GLU A 36 -37.59 2.02 29.27
N SER A 37 -37.78 1.56 28.02
CA SER A 37 -36.94 0.54 27.42
C SER A 37 -35.70 1.20 26.83
N THR A 38 -34.59 1.03 27.52
CA THR A 38 -33.23 1.26 27.01
C THR A 38 -33.08 0.49 25.70
N GLU A 39 -33.18 1.19 24.58
CA GLU A 39 -32.75 0.69 23.28
C GLU A 39 -31.25 0.49 23.34
N GLN A 40 -30.85 -0.78 23.40
CA GLN A 40 -29.50 -1.19 23.04
C GLN A 40 -29.33 -0.92 21.54
N PRO A 41 -28.19 -0.36 21.11
CA PRO A 41 -27.92 -0.22 19.68
C PRO A 41 -27.95 -1.63 19.08
N ASP A 42 -28.79 -1.81 18.06
CA ASP A 42 -28.78 -2.99 17.20
C ASP A 42 -27.35 -3.15 16.68
N GLU A 43 -26.66 -4.18 17.18
CA GLU A 43 -25.47 -4.70 16.52
C GLU A 43 -25.93 -5.13 15.13
N GLU A 44 -25.58 -4.35 14.11
CA GLU A 44 -25.73 -4.74 12.71
C GLU A 44 -25.05 -6.11 12.54
N ARG A 45 -25.87 -7.14 12.61
CA ARG A 45 -25.51 -8.50 12.23
C ARG A 45 -25.24 -8.47 10.74
N THR A 46 -23.99 -8.23 10.36
CA THR A 46 -23.51 -8.47 9.01
C THR A 46 -23.86 -9.94 8.70
N GLU A 47 -24.80 -10.16 7.77
CA GLU A 47 -25.07 -11.49 7.25
C GLU A 47 -23.74 -12.04 6.75
N GLN A 48 -23.21 -13.04 7.43
CA GLN A 48 -22.00 -13.75 6.98
C GLN A 48 -22.34 -14.34 5.61
N VAL A 49 -21.78 -13.71 4.59
CA VAL A 49 -21.78 -14.25 3.23
C VAL A 49 -21.18 -15.64 3.36
N GLY A 50 -21.82 -16.66 2.77
CA GLY A 50 -21.51 -18.10 2.96
C GLY A 50 -20.14 -18.54 2.41
N VAL A 51 -19.08 -17.79 2.71
CA VAL A 51 -17.68 -17.96 2.29
C VAL A 51 -16.72 -18.20 3.45
N ALA A 52 -17.24 -18.27 4.68
CA ALA A 52 -16.42 -18.57 5.85
C ALA A 52 -15.69 -19.92 5.68
N GLY A 53 -14.37 -19.92 5.94
CA GLY A 53 -13.49 -21.07 5.75
C GLY A 53 -12.85 -21.16 4.35
N GLU A 54 -13.14 -20.23 3.44
CA GLU A 54 -12.45 -20.11 2.15
C GLU A 54 -11.09 -19.38 2.33
N THR A 55 -10.21 -19.54 1.35
CA THR A 55 -8.92 -18.84 1.29
C THR A 55 -8.86 -18.04 0.02
N LEU A 56 -8.47 -16.75 0.11
CA LEU A 56 -8.16 -15.89 -1.01
C LEU A 56 -6.65 -15.84 -1.24
N THR A 57 -6.22 -16.00 -2.48
CA THR A 57 -4.83 -15.78 -2.88
C THR A 57 -4.67 -14.33 -3.33
N LEU A 58 -3.89 -13.55 -2.58
CA LEU A 58 -3.51 -12.18 -2.90
C LEU A 58 -2.09 -12.16 -3.46
N THR A 59 -1.90 -11.69 -4.68
CA THR A 59 -0.56 -11.41 -5.19
C THR A 59 -0.28 -9.90 -5.09
N THR A 60 0.84 -9.55 -4.47
CA THR A 60 1.23 -8.15 -4.23
C THR A 60 2.71 -7.91 -4.51
N THR A 61 3.16 -6.66 -4.32
CA THR A 61 4.58 -6.33 -4.46
C THR A 61 5.34 -6.52 -3.15
N THR A 62 6.63 -6.85 -3.25
CA THR A 62 7.52 -6.98 -2.08
C THR A 62 7.53 -5.69 -1.26
N SER A 63 7.58 -4.52 -1.90
CA SER A 63 7.57 -3.24 -1.20
C SER A 63 6.28 -2.98 -0.42
N THR A 64 5.12 -3.45 -0.92
CA THR A 64 3.87 -3.36 -0.17
C THR A 64 3.83 -4.37 0.98
N TYR A 65 4.29 -5.59 0.73
CA TYR A 65 4.32 -6.65 1.73
C TYR A 65 5.25 -6.31 2.91
N ASP A 66 6.44 -5.79 2.61
CA ASP A 66 7.48 -5.46 3.61
C ASP A 66 7.09 -4.31 4.55
N THR A 67 6.00 -3.58 4.26
CA THR A 67 5.47 -2.57 5.20
C THR A 67 4.84 -3.18 6.46
N GLY A 68 4.51 -4.47 6.46
CA GLY A 68 3.76 -5.14 7.51
C GLY A 68 2.28 -4.71 7.62
N LEU A 69 1.81 -3.85 6.72
CA LEU A 69 0.42 -3.38 6.71
C LEU A 69 -0.56 -4.52 6.43
N LEU A 70 -0.19 -5.42 5.51
CA LEU A 70 -1.06 -6.53 5.11
C LEU A 70 -1.31 -7.51 6.25
N ASP A 71 -0.36 -7.75 7.13
CA ASP A 71 -0.55 -8.62 8.31
C ASP A 71 -1.70 -8.11 9.20
N LYS A 72 -1.81 -6.79 9.36
CA LYS A 72 -2.89 -6.18 10.14
C LYS A 72 -4.24 -6.26 9.41
N ILE A 73 -4.24 -6.01 8.11
CA ILE A 73 -5.45 -6.04 7.28
C ILE A 73 -6.00 -7.47 7.18
N HIS A 74 -5.14 -8.47 6.97
CA HIS A 74 -5.54 -9.85 6.81
C HIS A 74 -6.18 -10.40 8.09
N ILE A 75 -5.62 -10.12 9.26
CA ILE A 75 -6.21 -10.51 10.55
C ILE A 75 -7.62 -9.92 10.71
N ALA A 76 -7.78 -8.61 10.47
CA ALA A 76 -9.08 -7.96 10.58
C ALA A 76 -10.09 -8.48 9.54
N PHE A 77 -9.62 -8.80 8.33
CA PHE A 77 -10.45 -9.37 7.27
C PHE A 77 -10.92 -10.80 7.63
N GLU A 78 -10.04 -11.63 8.15
CA GLU A 78 -10.36 -12.99 8.59
C GLU A 78 -11.36 -12.97 9.76
N GLU A 79 -11.15 -12.07 10.74
CA GLU A 79 -12.08 -11.90 11.87
C GLU A 79 -13.47 -11.46 11.40
N MET A 80 -13.54 -10.57 10.40
CA MET A 80 -14.79 -10.01 9.90
C MET A 80 -15.55 -10.97 8.98
N TYR A 81 -14.87 -11.71 8.13
CA TYR A 81 -15.49 -12.51 7.05
C TYR A 81 -15.28 -14.01 7.18
N GLY A 82 -14.40 -14.47 8.09
CA GLY A 82 -14.03 -15.88 8.22
C GLY A 82 -13.26 -16.42 7.01
N VAL A 83 -12.60 -15.54 6.24
CA VAL A 83 -11.84 -15.87 5.03
C VAL A 83 -10.38 -15.57 5.28
N SER A 84 -9.50 -16.57 5.14
CA SER A 84 -8.06 -16.37 5.23
C SER A 84 -7.50 -15.79 3.93
N VAL A 85 -6.35 -15.10 4.03
CA VAL A 85 -5.67 -14.51 2.87
C VAL A 85 -4.24 -15.02 2.78
N ASP A 86 -3.94 -15.75 1.70
CA ASP A 86 -2.58 -16.15 1.35
C ASP A 86 -1.94 -15.08 0.48
N ALA A 87 -0.92 -14.38 1.01
CA ALA A 87 -0.22 -13.33 0.29
C ALA A 87 1.06 -13.84 -0.39
N ILE A 88 1.17 -13.59 -1.69
CA ILE A 88 2.35 -13.89 -2.52
C ILE A 88 3.03 -12.57 -2.89
N ALA A 89 4.18 -12.29 -2.28
CA ALA A 89 4.97 -11.09 -2.55
C ALA A 89 5.96 -11.31 -3.71
N GLN A 90 5.88 -10.46 -4.75
CA GLN A 90 6.73 -10.55 -5.95
C GLN A 90 6.96 -9.15 -6.53
N GLY A 91 7.78 -9.03 -7.57
CA GLY A 91 7.82 -7.78 -8.37
C GLY A 91 6.52 -7.59 -9.16
N THR A 92 6.14 -6.33 -9.46
CA THR A 92 4.88 -5.98 -10.15
C THR A 92 4.60 -6.83 -11.39
N GLY A 93 5.57 -6.99 -12.28
CA GLY A 93 5.40 -7.79 -13.50
C GLY A 93 5.14 -9.27 -13.24
N ALA A 94 5.79 -9.85 -12.22
CA ALA A 94 5.58 -11.23 -11.80
C ALA A 94 4.19 -11.38 -11.14
N ALA A 95 3.77 -10.43 -10.30
CA ALA A 95 2.46 -10.40 -9.66
C ALA A 95 1.33 -10.39 -10.70
N LEU A 96 1.40 -9.51 -11.68
CA LEU A 96 0.44 -9.45 -12.79
C LEU A 96 0.46 -10.73 -13.65
N LYS A 97 1.63 -11.36 -13.83
CA LYS A 97 1.74 -12.64 -14.55
C LYS A 97 1.05 -13.77 -13.78
N THR A 98 1.25 -13.86 -12.48
CA THR A 98 0.59 -14.83 -11.60
C THR A 98 -0.93 -14.66 -11.68
N ALA A 99 -1.45 -13.44 -11.55
CA ALA A 99 -2.88 -13.15 -11.68
C ALA A 99 -3.44 -13.47 -13.08
N ARG A 100 -2.67 -13.17 -14.15
CA ARG A 100 -3.06 -13.51 -15.53
C ARG A 100 -3.20 -15.00 -15.75
N ASN A 101 -2.38 -15.81 -15.09
CA ASN A 101 -2.47 -17.28 -15.17
C ASN A 101 -3.68 -17.85 -14.41
N GLY A 102 -4.36 -17.05 -13.57
CA GLY A 102 -5.44 -17.49 -12.71
C GLY A 102 -4.98 -18.07 -11.37
N ASP A 103 -3.71 -17.87 -11.02
CA ASP A 103 -3.09 -18.35 -9.77
C ASP A 103 -3.25 -17.33 -8.63
N SER A 104 -4.11 -16.30 -8.81
CA SER A 104 -4.40 -15.28 -7.81
C SER A 104 -5.85 -14.81 -7.95
N ASP A 105 -6.56 -14.68 -6.84
CA ASP A 105 -7.93 -14.16 -6.80
C ASP A 105 -7.95 -12.63 -6.79
N VAL A 106 -6.94 -12.02 -6.13
CA VAL A 106 -6.76 -10.56 -6.01
C VAL A 106 -5.33 -10.21 -6.36
N VAL A 107 -5.13 -9.10 -7.07
CA VAL A 107 -3.81 -8.54 -7.32
C VAL A 107 -3.75 -7.10 -6.81
N MET A 108 -2.75 -6.79 -6.00
CA MET A 108 -2.50 -5.46 -5.44
C MET A 108 -1.12 -4.98 -5.88
N VAL A 109 -1.09 -4.03 -6.81
CA VAL A 109 0.14 -3.49 -7.39
C VAL A 109 0.02 -1.97 -7.53
N HIS A 110 1.09 -1.28 -7.96
CA HIS A 110 1.17 0.16 -8.03
C HIS A 110 1.87 0.65 -9.31
N ALA A 111 1.55 0.04 -10.45
CA ALA A 111 2.06 0.43 -11.76
C ALA A 111 0.90 0.67 -12.74
N ARG A 112 0.37 1.90 -12.74
CA ARG A 112 -0.86 2.29 -13.45
C ARG A 112 -0.91 1.80 -14.89
N ASP A 113 0.14 2.00 -15.67
CA ASP A 113 0.16 1.63 -17.07
C ASP A 113 0.04 0.12 -17.30
N LEU A 114 0.71 -0.67 -16.45
CA LEU A 114 0.64 -2.13 -16.47
C LEU A 114 -0.73 -2.64 -16.01
N GLU A 115 -1.32 -1.99 -15.00
CA GLU A 115 -2.68 -2.29 -14.53
C GLU A 115 -3.72 -2.01 -15.61
N ASP A 116 -3.62 -0.86 -16.28
CA ASP A 116 -4.52 -0.49 -17.37
C ASP A 116 -4.39 -1.44 -18.56
N GLU A 117 -3.19 -1.92 -18.87
CA GLU A 117 -2.97 -2.96 -19.88
C GLU A 117 -3.59 -4.30 -19.46
N PHE A 118 -3.41 -4.70 -18.22
CA PHE A 118 -3.97 -5.93 -17.64
C PHE A 118 -5.50 -5.96 -17.74
N LEU A 119 -6.15 -4.84 -17.42
CA LEU A 119 -7.61 -4.69 -17.53
C LEU A 119 -8.08 -4.66 -18.99
N ARG A 120 -7.41 -3.92 -19.87
CA ARG A 120 -7.75 -3.86 -21.31
C ARG A 120 -7.70 -5.24 -21.97
N ASN A 121 -6.80 -6.10 -21.50
CA ASN A 121 -6.65 -7.47 -21.98
C ASN A 121 -7.64 -8.45 -21.34
N GLY A 122 -8.53 -7.97 -20.46
CA GLY A 122 -9.58 -8.78 -19.84
C GLY A 122 -9.10 -9.73 -18.73
N TYR A 123 -7.89 -9.52 -18.20
CA TYR A 123 -7.35 -10.37 -17.14
C TYR A 123 -7.85 -10.00 -15.74
N GLY A 124 -8.45 -8.83 -15.56
CA GLY A 124 -8.97 -8.36 -14.29
C GLY A 124 -10.27 -7.57 -14.45
N ILE A 125 -10.99 -7.43 -13.34
CA ILE A 125 -12.23 -6.64 -13.21
C ILE A 125 -12.17 -5.83 -11.92
N ASN A 126 -13.05 -4.85 -11.77
CA ASN A 126 -13.27 -4.11 -10.52
C ASN A 126 -12.02 -3.47 -9.92
N ARG A 127 -11.18 -2.83 -10.76
CA ARG A 127 -10.04 -2.07 -10.24
C ARG A 127 -10.51 -1.01 -9.24
N ARG A 128 -9.85 -0.97 -8.08
CA ARG A 128 -10.08 0.01 -7.02
C ARG A 128 -8.77 0.68 -6.64
N ASP A 129 -8.83 1.98 -6.41
CA ASP A 129 -7.75 2.68 -5.73
C ASP A 129 -7.87 2.36 -4.24
N LEU A 130 -6.81 1.81 -3.66
CA LEU A 130 -6.81 1.35 -2.27
C LEU A 130 -6.09 2.32 -1.35
N MET A 131 -4.86 2.69 -1.73
CA MET A 131 -4.00 3.59 -0.97
C MET A 131 -2.99 4.25 -1.91
N PHE A 132 -2.33 5.27 -1.43
CA PHE A 132 -1.15 5.85 -2.06
C PHE A 132 0.03 5.78 -1.08
N ASN A 133 1.24 5.85 -1.63
CA ASN A 133 2.47 5.89 -0.87
C ASN A 133 3.40 6.91 -1.52
N ASP A 134 3.98 7.79 -0.72
CA ASP A 134 4.89 8.83 -1.18
C ASP A 134 6.33 8.33 -1.16
N PHE A 135 7.18 9.01 -1.94
CA PHE A 135 8.62 8.88 -1.81
C PHE A 135 9.19 9.99 -0.95
N VAL A 136 10.21 9.65 -0.17
CA VAL A 136 10.92 10.57 0.71
C VAL A 136 12.42 10.37 0.53
N ILE A 137 13.20 11.46 0.68
CA ILE A 137 14.65 11.34 0.86
C ILE A 137 14.92 11.34 2.35
N VAL A 138 15.53 10.28 2.82
CA VAL A 138 15.94 10.12 4.21
C VAL A 138 17.46 10.16 4.31
N GLY A 139 17.95 10.58 5.47
CA GLY A 139 19.38 10.69 5.72
C GLY A 139 19.69 10.89 7.21
N PRO A 140 20.97 11.04 7.57
CA PRO A 140 21.37 11.28 8.95
C PRO A 140 20.87 12.64 9.44
N GLU A 141 20.58 12.77 10.74
CA GLU A 141 20.21 14.06 11.36
C GLU A 141 21.26 15.16 11.18
N SER A 142 22.53 14.79 10.96
CA SER A 142 23.62 15.75 10.73
C SER A 142 23.52 16.48 9.40
N ASP A 143 22.75 15.94 8.47
CA ASP A 143 22.46 16.50 7.14
C ASP A 143 23.67 17.15 6.44
N PRO A 144 24.74 16.42 6.12
CA PRO A 144 25.97 16.99 5.60
C PRO A 144 25.80 17.73 4.25
N ALA A 145 24.76 17.41 3.47
CA ALA A 145 24.44 18.11 2.22
C ALA A 145 23.47 19.29 2.40
N GLY A 146 22.90 19.48 3.60
CA GLY A 146 22.03 20.61 3.93
C GLY A 146 20.71 20.61 3.18
N ILE A 147 20.08 19.43 3.03
CA ILE A 147 18.85 19.26 2.24
C ILE A 147 17.57 19.35 3.08
N GLU A 148 17.67 19.43 4.40
CA GLU A 148 16.51 19.45 5.29
C GLU A 148 15.55 20.58 4.93
N GLY A 149 14.28 20.22 4.73
CA GLY A 149 13.21 21.16 4.42
C GLY A 149 13.18 21.68 2.98
N MET A 150 14.01 21.17 2.10
CA MET A 150 13.89 21.47 0.67
C MET A 150 12.56 20.96 0.13
N SER A 151 11.90 21.75 -0.72
CA SER A 151 10.63 21.40 -1.35
C SER A 151 10.79 20.68 -2.68
N SER A 152 12.00 20.55 -3.19
CA SER A 152 12.35 19.95 -4.47
C SER A 152 13.29 18.77 -4.26
N ALA A 153 12.85 17.58 -4.60
CA ALA A 153 13.70 16.39 -4.54
C ALA A 153 14.89 16.47 -5.51
N THR A 154 14.73 17.10 -6.67
CA THR A 154 15.81 17.27 -7.65
C THR A 154 16.90 18.22 -7.13
N ASP A 155 16.51 19.31 -6.45
CA ASP A 155 17.48 20.24 -5.87
C ASP A 155 18.22 19.58 -4.71
N ALA A 156 17.53 18.77 -3.90
CA ALA A 156 18.14 17.99 -2.83
C ALA A 156 19.14 16.96 -3.36
N LEU A 157 18.81 16.25 -4.42
CA LEU A 157 19.72 15.30 -5.06
C LEU A 157 20.94 16.02 -5.64
N THR A 158 20.75 17.19 -6.26
CA THR A 158 21.87 18.02 -6.74
C THR A 158 22.80 18.41 -5.58
N ALA A 159 22.24 18.85 -4.45
CA ALA A 159 23.03 19.22 -3.28
C ALA A 159 23.80 18.02 -2.69
N ILE A 160 23.20 16.82 -2.68
CA ILE A 160 23.88 15.60 -2.26
C ILE A 160 25.07 15.29 -3.17
N ALA A 161 24.88 15.39 -4.50
CA ALA A 161 25.92 15.14 -5.47
C ALA A 161 27.06 16.19 -5.40
N ASP A 162 26.72 17.48 -5.28
CA ASP A 162 27.70 18.57 -5.15
C ASP A 162 28.54 18.44 -3.88
N ALA A 163 27.95 17.90 -2.82
CA ALA A 163 28.64 17.61 -1.56
C ALA A 163 29.42 16.28 -1.59
N GLU A 164 29.25 15.47 -2.64
CA GLU A 164 29.71 14.06 -2.68
C GLU A 164 29.32 13.29 -1.41
N ALA A 165 28.13 13.60 -0.87
CA ALA A 165 27.65 13.00 0.36
C ALA A 165 27.13 11.58 0.10
N ALA A 166 27.48 10.64 0.97
CA ALA A 166 27.16 9.23 0.78
C ALA A 166 25.68 9.00 0.48
N PHE A 167 25.39 8.32 -0.62
CA PHE A 167 24.04 7.95 -1.06
C PHE A 167 23.96 6.46 -1.36
N VAL A 168 22.95 5.81 -0.80
CA VAL A 168 22.66 4.39 -1.02
C VAL A 168 21.46 4.27 -1.94
N SER A 169 21.67 3.64 -3.09
CA SER A 169 20.65 3.27 -4.05
C SER A 169 20.27 1.81 -3.91
N ARG A 170 19.03 1.48 -4.18
CA ARG A 170 18.62 0.08 -4.27
C ARG A 170 19.31 -0.68 -5.41
N GLY A 171 19.49 -0.07 -6.58
CA GLY A 171 20.18 -0.70 -7.71
C GLY A 171 19.53 -1.98 -8.27
N ASP A 172 18.24 -2.24 -7.96
CA ASP A 172 17.55 -3.52 -8.19
C ASP A 172 16.46 -3.48 -9.28
N ASN A 173 16.39 -2.37 -10.04
CA ASN A 173 15.35 -2.11 -11.04
C ASN A 173 13.90 -2.14 -10.50
N SER A 174 13.72 -1.92 -9.19
CA SER A 174 12.41 -1.78 -8.56
C SER A 174 11.73 -0.45 -8.92
N GLY A 175 10.48 -0.28 -8.49
CA GLY A 175 9.76 0.98 -8.62
C GLY A 175 10.48 2.14 -7.94
N THR A 176 11.07 1.93 -6.76
CA THR A 176 11.85 2.94 -6.04
C THR A 176 13.13 3.29 -6.78
N HIS A 177 13.88 2.30 -7.27
CA HIS A 177 15.09 2.53 -8.07
C HIS A 177 14.76 3.28 -9.37
N ASN A 178 13.71 2.88 -10.09
CA ASN A 178 13.28 3.62 -11.29
C ASN A 178 12.87 5.07 -10.97
N LYS A 179 12.18 5.30 -9.83
CA LYS A 179 11.85 6.66 -9.39
C LYS A 179 13.10 7.47 -9.08
N GLU A 180 14.06 6.89 -8.40
CA GLU A 180 15.35 7.50 -8.11
C GLU A 180 16.09 7.93 -9.37
N GLN A 181 16.25 7.01 -10.34
CA GLN A 181 16.89 7.28 -11.63
C GLN A 181 16.22 8.42 -12.40
N ASN A 182 14.87 8.45 -12.39
CA ASN A 182 14.11 9.53 -13.01
C ASN A 182 14.36 10.87 -12.31
N LEU A 183 14.51 10.90 -10.99
CA LEU A 183 14.81 12.11 -10.23
C LEU A 183 16.24 12.59 -10.52
N TRP A 184 17.24 11.70 -10.56
CA TRP A 184 18.62 12.05 -10.96
C TRP A 184 18.67 12.62 -12.38
N SER A 185 17.97 12.00 -13.32
CA SER A 185 17.86 12.50 -14.69
C SER A 185 17.20 13.89 -14.75
N ALA A 186 16.14 14.11 -13.97
CA ALA A 186 15.45 15.40 -13.90
C ALA A 186 16.30 16.48 -13.22
N ALA A 187 17.17 16.11 -12.29
CA ALA A 187 18.18 16.99 -11.67
C ALA A 187 19.32 17.33 -12.64
N GLY A 188 19.43 16.64 -13.78
CA GLY A 188 20.54 16.80 -14.72
C GLY A 188 21.87 16.30 -14.16
N THR A 189 21.82 15.41 -13.18
CA THR A 189 22.98 14.85 -12.48
C THR A 189 23.06 13.36 -12.77
N GLU A 190 24.24 12.87 -13.10
CA GLU A 190 24.52 11.44 -13.26
C GLU A 190 25.23 10.96 -11.98
N PRO A 191 24.53 10.17 -11.12
CA PRO A 191 25.14 9.73 -9.87
C PRO A 191 26.24 8.70 -10.14
N GLY A 192 27.32 8.75 -9.35
CA GLY A 192 28.44 7.82 -9.50
C GLY A 192 29.61 8.17 -8.59
N GLY A 193 30.68 7.41 -8.72
CA GLY A 193 31.87 7.58 -7.86
C GLY A 193 31.70 6.93 -6.48
N ASP A 194 32.61 7.27 -5.57
CA ASP A 194 32.70 6.60 -4.27
C ASP A 194 31.56 6.98 -3.29
N TRP A 195 30.83 8.07 -3.56
CA TRP A 195 29.73 8.53 -2.73
C TRP A 195 28.38 7.87 -3.09
N TYR A 196 28.25 7.22 -4.26
CA TYR A 196 27.02 6.58 -4.72
C TYR A 196 27.16 5.07 -4.77
N GLN A 197 26.38 4.35 -3.99
CA GLN A 197 26.47 2.90 -3.87
C GLN A 197 25.14 2.23 -4.23
N GLU A 198 25.14 1.41 -5.27
CA GLU A 198 24.04 0.48 -5.57
C GLU A 198 24.21 -0.81 -4.78
N THR A 199 23.14 -1.22 -4.06
CA THR A 199 23.21 -2.40 -3.17
C THR A 199 22.62 -3.65 -3.78
N GLY A 200 21.74 -3.53 -4.78
CA GLY A 200 21.03 -4.66 -5.36
C GLY A 200 20.01 -5.31 -4.42
N THR A 201 19.54 -4.58 -3.37
CA THR A 201 18.73 -5.15 -2.29
C THR A 201 17.32 -4.54 -2.22
N GLY A 202 16.45 -5.14 -1.37
CA GLY A 202 15.12 -4.60 -1.05
C GLY A 202 15.21 -3.30 -0.24
N MET A 203 14.07 -2.55 -0.17
CA MET A 203 14.07 -1.23 0.47
C MET A 203 14.47 -1.27 1.94
N GLY A 204 13.98 -2.26 2.69
CA GLY A 204 14.31 -2.40 4.11
C GLY A 204 15.81 -2.62 4.35
N GLU A 205 16.47 -3.40 3.51
CA GLU A 205 17.91 -3.64 3.61
C GLU A 205 18.71 -2.40 3.16
N ALA A 206 18.27 -1.73 2.09
CA ALA A 206 18.90 -0.49 1.65
C ALA A 206 18.83 0.61 2.74
N LEU A 207 17.70 0.72 3.47
CA LEU A 207 17.57 1.60 4.63
C LEU A 207 18.56 1.25 5.75
N ASN A 208 18.73 -0.04 6.04
CA ASN A 208 19.69 -0.49 7.05
C ASN A 208 21.14 -0.18 6.65
N ILE A 209 21.49 -0.35 5.39
CA ILE A 209 22.83 0.00 4.86
C ILE A 209 23.04 1.51 4.95
N ALA A 210 22.07 2.32 4.51
CA ALA A 210 22.11 3.77 4.62
C ALA A 210 22.27 4.23 6.09
N ASN A 211 21.54 3.61 7.01
CA ASN A 211 21.63 3.86 8.44
C ASN A 211 23.04 3.58 9.01
N GLN A 212 23.64 2.46 8.63
CA GLN A 212 24.98 2.07 9.09
C GLN A 212 26.07 2.99 8.55
N GLN A 213 25.90 3.51 7.34
CA GLN A 213 26.86 4.39 6.68
C GLN A 213 26.63 5.87 6.99
N GLY A 214 25.50 6.25 7.62
CA GLY A 214 25.07 7.63 7.75
C GLY A 214 24.83 8.28 6.37
N ALA A 215 24.28 7.52 5.44
CA ALA A 215 24.08 7.91 4.05
C ALA A 215 22.64 8.37 3.80
N TYR A 216 22.44 9.11 2.71
CA TYR A 216 21.11 9.41 2.15
C TYR A 216 20.59 8.23 1.35
N THR A 217 19.27 8.10 1.24
CA THR A 217 18.62 7.17 0.32
C THR A 217 17.22 7.66 -0.04
N LEU A 218 16.73 7.28 -1.23
CA LEU A 218 15.33 7.43 -1.60
C LEU A 218 14.55 6.22 -1.07
N SER A 219 13.50 6.46 -0.32
CA SER A 219 12.63 5.41 0.19
C SER A 219 11.17 5.71 -0.10
N ASP A 220 10.36 4.68 -0.26
CA ASP A 220 8.94 4.85 -0.02
C ASP A 220 8.69 5.12 1.47
N ARG A 221 7.75 6.04 1.74
CA ARG A 221 7.45 6.48 3.11
C ARG A 221 6.98 5.34 4.00
N GLY A 222 6.17 4.43 3.46
CA GLY A 222 5.59 3.32 4.21
C GLY A 222 6.67 2.41 4.78
N THR A 223 7.63 1.97 3.96
CA THR A 223 8.75 1.12 4.42
C THR A 223 9.62 1.86 5.43
N PHE A 224 9.95 3.15 5.20
CA PHE A 224 10.70 3.92 6.17
C PHE A 224 9.98 4.02 7.52
N LEU A 225 8.69 4.33 7.53
CA LEU A 225 7.92 4.46 8.78
C LEU A 225 7.80 3.13 9.53
N SER A 226 7.73 1.99 8.83
CA SER A 226 7.65 0.67 9.44
C SER A 226 8.94 0.30 10.20
N GLN A 227 10.09 0.82 9.76
CA GLN A 227 11.41 0.55 10.36
C GLN A 227 11.96 1.71 11.19
N ARG A 228 11.24 2.84 11.28
CA ARG A 228 11.76 4.07 11.88
C ARG A 228 12.31 3.90 13.30
N SER A 229 11.73 3.01 14.10
CA SER A 229 12.18 2.77 15.48
C SER A 229 13.58 2.14 15.57
N GLU A 230 14.06 1.55 14.50
CA GLU A 230 15.35 0.84 14.39
C GLU A 230 16.41 1.65 13.66
N LEU A 231 16.01 2.80 13.09
CA LEU A 231 16.86 3.65 12.26
C LEU A 231 17.19 4.97 12.95
N ASN A 232 18.42 5.46 12.77
CA ASN A 232 18.86 6.80 13.14
C ASN A 232 18.75 7.80 11.97
N LEU A 233 17.97 7.42 10.94
CA LEU A 233 17.69 8.28 9.79
C LEU A 233 16.42 9.09 10.04
N VAL A 234 16.34 10.26 9.42
CA VAL A 234 15.17 11.15 9.45
C VAL A 234 14.70 11.46 8.04
N ILE A 235 13.43 11.85 7.88
CA ILE A 235 12.93 12.39 6.62
C ILE A 235 13.43 13.81 6.49
N LEU A 236 14.16 14.10 5.42
CA LEU A 236 14.73 15.41 5.12
C LEU A 236 13.95 16.12 4.01
N VAL A 237 13.46 15.35 3.01
CA VAL A 237 12.67 15.88 1.88
C VAL A 237 11.46 14.98 1.62
N GLN A 238 10.30 15.60 1.30
CA GLN A 238 9.04 14.91 1.06
C GLN A 238 8.23 15.57 -0.07
#